data_133dfeb7a3f61162e3b0623475e85d37
#
_entry.id   133dfeb7a3f61162e3b0623475e85d37
#
_cell.length_a   1.000
_cell.length_b   1.000
_cell.length_c   1.000
_cell.angle_alpha   90.00
_cell.angle_beta   90.00
_cell.angle_gamma   90.00
#
_symmetry.space_group_name_H-M   'P 1'
#
loop_
_entity.id
_entity.type
_entity.pdbx_description
1 polymer ?
#
loop_
_entity_poly.entity_id
_entity_poly.type
_entity_poly.pdbx_seq_one_letter_code
_entity_poly.pdbx_strand_id
1 'polypeptide(L)'
;MRNTKWLIAALLSSAVVSASASAQRVRDFEDSWFWGVKAGVATFSPTLGDIEGAATYGAEWLVTRTHGALYIAVDQTHMTAVSAVFDPNAENEIRSVEVDKLRRLSFAALAFPKQFGRLRPYAGLGLMVNVVGSASPLVTATENNVDDAVFDRIDERRSQAAFLAMAGIQAQFHRTAVFFQASVAPASSSFLLGDSSLGFFEAGVRYNFSGAREGIR
;
A
#
# COMPACT_ATOMS: atom_id res chain seq x y z
N MET A 1 -11.01 20.26 23.46
CA MET A 1 -10.64 19.31 22.42
C MET A 1 -10.57 17.89 23.04
N ARG A 2 -11.71 17.25 23.40
CA ARG A 2 -11.68 15.99 24.19
C ARG A 2 -12.76 14.96 23.83
N ASN A 3 -13.44 15.06 22.70
CA ASN A 3 -14.58 14.18 22.37
C ASN A 3 -14.47 13.37 21.07
N THR A 4 -13.34 13.44 20.35
CA THR A 4 -13.20 12.77 19.03
C THR A 4 -12.78 11.29 19.15
N LYS A 5 -12.24 10.89 20.29
CA LYS A 5 -11.76 9.51 20.50
C LYS A 5 -12.87 8.47 20.70
N TRP A 6 -14.06 8.90 21.09
CA TRP A 6 -15.21 7.99 21.35
C TRP A 6 -16.02 7.65 20.09
N LEU A 7 -15.96 8.49 19.05
CA LEU A 7 -16.70 8.25 17.80
C LEU A 7 -16.10 7.12 16.95
N ILE A 8 -14.78 6.92 17.02
CA ILE A 8 -14.10 5.85 16.26
C ILE A 8 -14.36 4.49 16.91
N ALA A 9 -14.46 4.43 18.26
CA ALA A 9 -14.78 3.20 18.97
C ALA A 9 -16.23 2.75 18.76
N ALA A 10 -17.16 3.68 18.58
CA ALA A 10 -18.57 3.37 18.36
C ALA A 10 -18.87 2.82 16.96
N LEU A 11 -18.11 3.22 15.95
CA LEU A 11 -18.25 2.71 14.58
C LEU A 11 -17.72 1.27 14.40
N LEU A 12 -16.76 0.85 15.21
CA LEU A 12 -16.25 -0.52 15.21
C LEU A 12 -17.12 -1.50 15.98
N SER A 13 -17.95 -1.02 16.92
CA SER A 13 -18.77 -1.88 17.78
C SER A 13 -20.11 -2.26 17.16
N SER A 14 -20.61 -1.55 16.15
CA SER A 14 -21.91 -1.82 15.53
C SER A 14 -21.91 -2.89 14.43
N ALA A 15 -20.76 -3.39 14.04
CA ALA A 15 -20.61 -4.40 12.98
C ALA A 15 -20.70 -5.87 13.47
N VAL A 16 -20.92 -6.12 14.76
CA VAL A 16 -20.84 -7.48 15.35
C VAL A 16 -22.22 -8.03 15.75
N VAL A 17 -23.33 -7.49 15.29
CA VAL A 17 -24.65 -7.98 15.70
C VAL A 17 -25.32 -8.80 14.61
N SER A 18 -25.52 -10.10 14.92
CA SER A 18 -26.48 -11.06 14.34
C SER A 18 -26.11 -11.72 13.01
N ALA A 19 -25.23 -12.70 13.07
CA ALA A 19 -25.18 -13.72 12.03
C ALA A 19 -25.74 -15.05 12.59
N SER A 20 -27.01 -15.28 12.38
CA SER A 20 -27.58 -16.63 12.46
C SER A 20 -26.81 -17.54 11.52
N ALA A 21 -26.19 -18.57 12.07
CA ALA A 21 -25.36 -19.52 11.35
C ALA A 21 -26.23 -20.43 10.48
N SER A 22 -26.61 -19.97 9.31
CA SER A 22 -26.94 -20.85 8.20
C SER A 22 -25.60 -21.21 7.54
N ALA A 23 -25.25 -22.50 7.53
CA ALA A 23 -24.12 -23.05 6.81
C ALA A 23 -24.39 -22.95 5.28
N GLN A 24 -24.49 -21.73 4.78
CA GLN A 24 -24.57 -21.45 3.36
C GLN A 24 -23.16 -21.59 2.80
N ARG A 25 -22.98 -22.56 1.95
CA ARG A 25 -21.69 -22.84 1.26
C ARG A 25 -21.14 -21.54 0.70
N VAL A 26 -19.96 -21.15 1.18
CA VAL A 26 -19.20 -20.00 0.64
C VAL A 26 -18.69 -20.38 -0.75
N ARG A 27 -19.59 -20.35 -1.74
CA ARG A 27 -19.30 -20.70 -3.14
C ARG A 27 -18.64 -19.58 -3.95
N ASP A 28 -18.53 -18.38 -3.39
CA ASP A 28 -18.26 -17.17 -4.17
C ASP A 28 -16.80 -16.70 -4.10
N PHE A 29 -15.86 -17.59 -3.79
CA PHE A 29 -14.44 -17.25 -3.82
C PHE A 29 -13.72 -17.79 -5.06
N GLU A 30 -14.03 -19.01 -5.46
CA GLU A 30 -13.36 -19.65 -6.61
C GLU A 30 -13.78 -18.99 -7.90
N ASP A 31 -12.82 -18.77 -8.80
CA ASP A 31 -13.01 -18.16 -10.11
C ASP A 31 -13.77 -16.84 -10.07
N SER A 32 -13.45 -15.99 -9.09
CA SER A 32 -14.15 -14.74 -8.82
C SER A 32 -13.26 -13.53 -8.99
N TRP A 33 -13.90 -12.41 -9.30
CA TRP A 33 -13.24 -11.12 -9.46
C TRP A 33 -13.73 -10.18 -8.37
N PHE A 34 -12.80 -9.76 -7.55
CA PHE A 34 -13.07 -8.82 -6.47
C PHE A 34 -12.45 -7.47 -6.80
N TRP A 35 -13.21 -6.42 -6.60
CA TRP A 35 -12.71 -5.07 -6.54
C TRP A 35 -12.78 -4.59 -5.11
N GLY A 36 -11.75 -3.91 -4.66
CA GLY A 36 -11.66 -3.46 -3.29
C GLY A 36 -11.11 -2.06 -3.16
N VAL A 37 -11.38 -1.49 -2.00
CA VAL A 37 -10.76 -0.26 -1.53
C VAL A 37 -10.07 -0.55 -0.21
N LYS A 38 -8.96 0.12 0.03
CA LYS A 38 -8.18 -0.07 1.23
C LYS A 38 -7.60 1.23 1.73
N ALA A 39 -7.29 1.25 3.02
CA ALA A 39 -6.56 2.31 3.67
C ALA A 39 -5.65 1.74 4.75
N GLY A 40 -4.63 2.47 5.13
CA GLY A 40 -3.67 2.00 6.11
C GLY A 40 -2.53 2.97 6.35
N VAL A 41 -1.40 2.42 6.76
CA VAL A 41 -0.18 3.15 7.06
C VAL A 41 0.97 2.55 6.25
N ALA A 42 1.70 3.41 5.58
CA ALA A 42 3.01 3.11 5.02
C ALA A 42 4.08 3.48 6.04
N THR A 43 5.09 2.64 6.22
CA THR A 43 6.26 2.91 7.05
C THR A 43 7.50 2.93 6.19
N PHE A 44 8.34 3.91 6.40
CA PHE A 44 9.59 4.11 5.66
C PHE A 44 10.62 4.79 6.55
N SER A 45 11.89 4.67 6.19
CA SER A 45 12.98 5.38 6.87
C SER A 45 13.62 6.31 5.85
N PRO A 46 13.36 7.62 5.95
CA PRO A 46 14.00 8.58 5.07
C PRO A 46 15.52 8.61 5.33
N THR A 47 16.27 9.11 4.36
CA THR A 47 17.74 9.23 4.46
C THR A 47 18.16 10.15 5.62
N LEU A 48 17.32 11.13 5.94
CA LEU A 48 17.51 12.06 7.05
C LEU A 48 16.32 11.94 8.00
N GLY A 49 16.41 11.08 9.02
CA GLY A 49 15.36 10.97 10.05
C GLY A 49 15.14 9.55 10.58
N ASP A 50 14.19 9.45 11.49
CA ASP A 50 13.73 8.19 12.08
C ASP A 50 12.68 7.52 11.19
N ILE A 51 12.23 6.32 11.60
CA ILE A 51 11.14 5.62 10.92
C ILE A 51 9.87 6.46 11.01
N GLU A 52 9.31 6.79 9.87
CA GLU A 52 8.08 7.57 9.76
C GLU A 52 6.92 6.70 9.28
N GLY A 53 5.71 7.11 9.66
CA GLY A 53 4.46 6.51 9.23
C GLY A 53 3.59 7.52 8.49
N ALA A 54 3.09 7.12 7.31
CA ALA A 54 2.24 7.98 6.50
C ALA A 54 0.94 7.28 6.11
N ALA A 55 -0.15 8.04 6.03
CA ALA A 55 -1.44 7.49 5.61
C ALA A 55 -1.41 7.08 4.14
N THR A 56 -1.87 5.86 3.87
CA THR A 56 -1.99 5.31 2.52
C THR A 56 -3.43 4.88 2.25
N TYR A 57 -3.88 5.02 1.01
CA TYR A 57 -5.17 4.53 0.55
C TYR A 57 -5.08 4.13 -0.92
N GLY A 58 -5.96 3.25 -1.34
CA GLY A 58 -5.94 2.77 -2.71
C GLY A 58 -7.10 1.88 -3.08
N ALA A 59 -7.01 1.41 -4.31
CA ALA A 59 -7.92 0.43 -4.88
C ALA A 59 -7.15 -0.83 -5.29
N GLU A 60 -7.85 -1.96 -5.27
CA GLU A 60 -7.26 -3.23 -5.62
C GLU A 60 -8.20 -4.09 -6.44
N TRP A 61 -7.61 -4.98 -7.18
CA TRP A 61 -8.29 -6.00 -7.97
C TRP A 61 -7.69 -7.36 -7.66
N LEU A 62 -8.53 -8.32 -7.31
CA LEU A 62 -8.16 -9.67 -6.98
C LEU A 62 -8.91 -10.67 -7.87
N VAL A 63 -8.18 -11.41 -8.67
CA VAL A 63 -8.72 -12.51 -9.49
C VAL A 63 -8.36 -13.82 -8.83
N THR A 64 -9.37 -14.52 -8.30
CA THR A 64 -9.17 -15.73 -7.51
C THR A 64 -9.31 -16.99 -8.33
N ARG A 65 -8.59 -18.03 -7.92
CA ARG A 65 -8.71 -19.43 -8.29
C ARG A 65 -8.86 -20.28 -7.02
N THR A 66 -8.92 -21.58 -7.14
CA THR A 66 -9.16 -22.50 -6.02
C THR A 66 -8.21 -22.27 -4.84
N HIS A 67 -6.90 -22.13 -5.08
CA HIS A 67 -5.89 -21.97 -4.04
C HIS A 67 -4.98 -20.77 -4.25
N GLY A 68 -5.21 -19.97 -5.27
CA GLY A 68 -4.39 -18.84 -5.64
C GLY A 68 -5.19 -17.65 -6.11
N ALA A 69 -4.51 -16.52 -6.24
CA ALA A 69 -5.07 -15.33 -6.86
C ALA A 69 -3.98 -14.47 -7.50
N LEU A 70 -4.40 -13.70 -8.50
CA LEU A 70 -3.64 -12.55 -8.99
C LEU A 70 -4.15 -11.30 -8.27
N TYR A 71 -3.22 -10.54 -7.71
CA TYR A 71 -3.48 -9.29 -7.02
C TYR A 71 -2.86 -8.14 -7.78
N ILE A 72 -3.63 -7.08 -7.98
CA ILE A 72 -3.19 -5.83 -8.58
C ILE A 72 -3.72 -4.70 -7.70
N ALA A 73 -2.90 -3.71 -7.38
CA ALA A 73 -3.34 -2.57 -6.59
C ALA A 73 -2.64 -1.27 -7.02
N VAL A 74 -3.37 -0.17 -6.87
CA VAL A 74 -2.87 1.18 -7.02
C VAL A 74 -3.13 1.93 -5.74
N ASP A 75 -2.07 2.48 -5.15
CA ASP A 75 -2.11 3.15 -3.86
C ASP A 75 -1.48 4.53 -3.95
N GLN A 76 -1.97 5.41 -3.10
CA GLN A 76 -1.37 6.72 -2.88
C GLN A 76 -1.12 6.92 -1.39
N THR A 77 0.11 7.32 -1.06
CA THR A 77 0.52 7.69 0.28
C THR A 77 0.74 9.19 0.32
N HIS A 78 0.16 9.87 1.31
CA HIS A 78 0.46 11.26 1.63
C HIS A 78 1.44 11.30 2.77
N MET A 79 2.58 11.94 2.53
CA MET A 79 3.66 12.04 3.49
C MET A 79 4.27 13.43 3.44
N THR A 80 5.03 13.79 4.45
CA THR A 80 5.95 14.93 4.42
C THR A 80 7.28 14.39 4.90
N ALA A 81 8.09 13.89 3.97
CA ALA A 81 9.38 13.29 4.27
C ALA A 81 10.50 14.16 3.71
N VAL A 82 11.60 14.25 4.44
CA VAL A 82 12.80 14.96 3.98
C VAL A 82 13.83 13.93 3.54
N SER A 83 14.17 13.97 2.27
CA SER A 83 15.23 13.18 1.66
C SER A 83 16.44 14.05 1.33
N ALA A 84 17.49 13.45 0.79
CA ALA A 84 18.72 14.12 0.44
C ALA A 84 19.19 13.72 -0.96
N VAL A 85 19.66 14.71 -1.71
CA VAL A 85 20.36 14.52 -2.99
C VAL A 85 21.71 15.24 -2.96
N PHE A 86 22.65 14.74 -3.73
CA PHE A 86 23.94 15.39 -3.87
C PHE A 86 23.79 16.70 -4.64
N ASP A 87 24.33 17.79 -4.10
CA ASP A 87 24.39 19.11 -4.70
C ASP A 87 25.74 19.76 -4.39
N PRO A 88 26.64 19.89 -5.38
CA PRO A 88 27.97 20.44 -5.15
C PRO A 88 27.97 21.92 -4.75
N ASN A 89 26.85 22.62 -4.94
CA ASN A 89 26.70 24.04 -4.57
C ASN A 89 26.08 24.24 -3.18
N ALA A 90 25.59 23.16 -2.54
CA ALA A 90 25.01 23.23 -1.20
C ALA A 90 26.09 23.11 -0.13
N GLU A 91 25.81 23.68 1.05
CA GLU A 91 26.63 23.47 2.24
C GLU A 91 26.68 21.97 2.55
N ASN A 92 27.87 21.40 2.70
CA ASN A 92 28.13 19.94 2.85
C ASN A 92 27.79 19.07 1.63
N GLU A 93 27.67 19.62 0.43
CA GLU A 93 27.38 18.91 -0.81
C GLU A 93 26.06 18.11 -0.80
N ILE A 94 25.16 18.40 0.11
CA ILE A 94 23.89 17.70 0.30
C ILE A 94 22.76 18.74 0.31
N ARG A 95 21.75 18.50 -0.54
CA ARG A 95 20.52 19.29 -0.56
C ARG A 95 19.35 18.46 -0.05
N SER A 96 18.64 19.02 0.90
CA SER A 96 17.39 18.44 1.40
C SER A 96 16.28 18.59 0.36
N VAL A 97 15.47 17.55 0.20
CA VAL A 97 14.35 17.47 -0.74
C VAL A 97 13.11 17.04 0.04
N GLU A 98 12.07 17.86 -0.02
CA GLU A 98 10.77 17.51 0.55
C GLU A 98 9.99 16.63 -0.40
N VAL A 99 9.44 15.53 0.11
CA VAL A 99 8.64 14.54 -0.64
C VAL A 99 7.24 14.49 -0.05
N ASP A 100 6.21 14.83 -0.83
CA ASP A 100 4.83 14.92 -0.34
C ASP A 100 3.98 13.69 -0.67
N LYS A 101 4.26 13.01 -1.77
CA LYS A 101 3.38 11.96 -2.29
C LYS A 101 4.17 10.79 -2.83
N LEU A 102 3.72 9.58 -2.49
CA LEU A 102 4.19 8.33 -3.07
C LEU A 102 3.02 7.62 -3.73
N ARG A 103 3.18 7.25 -4.99
CA ARG A 103 2.25 6.36 -5.71
C ARG A 103 2.88 5.00 -5.83
N ARG A 104 2.08 3.97 -5.59
CA ARG A 104 2.51 2.58 -5.66
C ARG A 104 1.59 1.79 -6.58
N LEU A 105 2.18 1.05 -7.50
CA LEU A 105 1.52 0.04 -8.30
C LEU A 105 2.07 -1.34 -7.89
N SER A 106 1.19 -2.25 -7.50
CA SER A 106 1.57 -3.57 -6.99
C SER A 106 0.96 -4.68 -7.83
N PHE A 107 1.75 -5.72 -8.09
CA PHE A 107 1.34 -6.97 -8.74
C PHE A 107 1.85 -8.13 -7.92
N ALA A 108 0.99 -9.05 -7.51
CA ALA A 108 1.41 -10.21 -6.74
C ALA A 108 0.60 -11.47 -7.08
N ALA A 109 1.26 -12.61 -6.96
CA ALA A 109 0.60 -13.91 -6.91
C ALA A 109 0.38 -14.28 -5.44
N LEU A 110 -0.86 -14.56 -5.08
CA LEU A 110 -1.26 -14.94 -3.73
C LEU A 110 -1.60 -16.41 -3.66
N ALA A 111 -1.23 -17.06 -2.56
CA ALA A 111 -1.65 -18.40 -2.21
C ALA A 111 -2.60 -18.35 -1.01
N PHE A 112 -3.66 -19.14 -1.06
CA PHE A 112 -4.65 -19.32 0.01
C PHE A 112 -4.56 -20.78 0.51
N PRO A 113 -3.68 -21.06 1.49
CA PRO A 113 -3.33 -22.44 1.85
C PRO A 113 -4.51 -23.19 2.47
N LYS A 114 -5.31 -22.55 3.29
CA LYS A 114 -6.43 -23.18 3.99
C LYS A 114 -7.49 -22.16 4.38
N GLN A 115 -8.74 -22.58 4.35
CA GLN A 115 -9.87 -21.83 4.86
C GLN A 115 -10.27 -22.32 6.26
N PHE A 116 -10.53 -21.38 7.17
CA PHE A 116 -11.03 -21.63 8.52
C PHE A 116 -12.39 -20.95 8.69
N GLY A 117 -13.45 -21.68 8.34
CA GLY A 117 -14.80 -21.10 8.32
C GLY A 117 -14.88 -19.94 7.28
N ARG A 118 -15.09 -18.72 7.76
CA ARG A 118 -15.13 -17.51 6.92
C ARG A 118 -13.75 -16.86 6.71
N LEU A 119 -12.77 -17.27 7.49
CA LEU A 119 -11.43 -16.71 7.46
C LEU A 119 -10.56 -17.43 6.43
N ARG A 120 -9.85 -16.66 5.62
CA ARG A 120 -8.89 -17.16 4.63
C ARG A 120 -7.58 -16.40 4.79
N PRO A 121 -6.57 -16.98 5.45
CA PRO A 121 -5.22 -16.44 5.43
C PRO A 121 -4.65 -16.57 4.02
N TYR A 122 -3.76 -15.66 3.67
CA TYR A 122 -3.04 -15.68 2.40
C TYR A 122 -1.65 -15.09 2.57
N ALA A 123 -0.77 -15.51 1.68
CA ALA A 123 0.54 -14.93 1.52
C ALA A 123 0.89 -14.89 0.03
N GLY A 124 1.77 -14.01 -0.35
CA GLY A 124 2.16 -13.86 -1.73
C GLY A 124 3.46 -13.13 -1.95
N LEU A 125 3.93 -13.26 -3.17
CA LEU A 125 5.12 -12.59 -3.67
C LEU A 125 4.78 -11.87 -4.97
N GLY A 126 5.47 -10.79 -5.23
CA GLY A 126 5.23 -10.00 -6.42
C GLY A 126 6.26 -8.92 -6.67
N LEU A 127 5.82 -7.92 -7.40
CA LEU A 127 6.58 -6.73 -7.74
C LEU A 127 5.75 -5.50 -7.39
N MET A 128 6.44 -4.43 -7.01
CA MET A 128 5.85 -3.12 -6.89
C MET A 128 6.68 -2.09 -7.64
N VAL A 129 6.01 -1.07 -8.13
CA VAL A 129 6.63 0.13 -8.67
C VAL A 129 6.19 1.31 -7.81
N ASN A 130 7.15 1.97 -7.19
CA ASN A 130 6.96 3.18 -6.42
C ASN A 130 7.36 4.38 -7.28
N VAL A 131 6.53 5.41 -7.27
CA VAL A 131 6.80 6.67 -7.98
C VAL A 131 6.52 7.83 -7.02
N VAL A 132 7.52 8.63 -6.74
CA VAL A 132 7.38 9.88 -6.00
C VAL A 132 6.60 10.88 -6.85
N GLY A 133 5.45 11.30 -6.36
CA GLY A 133 4.53 12.18 -7.10
C GLY A 133 4.96 13.65 -7.10
N SER A 134 5.45 14.15 -5.97
CA SER A 134 6.02 15.48 -5.84
C SER A 134 7.25 15.46 -4.94
N ALA A 135 8.31 16.05 -5.42
CA ALA A 135 9.56 16.26 -4.69
C ALA A 135 10.09 17.65 -5.04
N SER A 136 10.39 18.44 -4.03
CA SER A 136 10.87 19.82 -4.18
C SER A 136 12.13 20.04 -3.38
N PRO A 137 13.21 20.58 -3.98
CA PRO A 137 14.41 20.94 -3.23
C PRO A 137 14.08 22.06 -2.23
N LEU A 138 14.57 21.93 -1.01
CA LEU A 138 14.50 23.00 -0.01
C LEU A 138 15.54 24.06 -0.36
N VAL A 139 15.08 25.30 -0.49
CA VAL A 139 15.89 26.45 -0.84
C VAL A 139 16.14 27.30 0.40
N THR A 140 17.38 27.65 0.68
CA THR A 140 17.74 28.58 1.75
C THR A 140 17.48 30.01 1.32
N ALA A 141 17.14 30.91 2.22
CA ALA A 141 16.77 32.31 1.94
C ALA A 141 17.85 33.14 1.20
N THR A 142 19.08 32.63 1.16
CA THR A 142 20.23 33.27 0.49
C THR A 142 20.52 32.75 -0.91
N GLU A 143 19.82 31.70 -1.34
CA GLU A 143 20.02 31.08 -2.66
C GLU A 143 19.05 31.67 -3.68
N ASN A 144 19.58 32.19 -4.78
CA ASN A 144 18.76 32.76 -5.86
C ASN A 144 18.25 31.74 -6.86
N ASN A 145 18.95 30.61 -7.04
CA ASN A 145 18.58 29.53 -7.96
C ASN A 145 19.14 28.21 -7.50
N VAL A 146 18.37 27.13 -7.73
CA VAL A 146 18.83 25.74 -7.61
C VAL A 146 19.33 25.31 -8.99
N ASP A 147 20.46 24.62 -9.04
CA ASP A 147 21.04 24.12 -10.30
C ASP A 147 20.09 23.09 -10.94
N ASP A 148 19.91 23.16 -12.25
CA ASP A 148 19.12 22.19 -13.04
C ASP A 148 19.59 20.75 -12.82
N ALA A 149 20.87 20.52 -12.59
CA ALA A 149 21.43 19.22 -12.25
C ALA A 149 20.85 18.59 -10.96
N VAL A 150 20.32 19.39 -10.04
CA VAL A 150 19.63 18.91 -8.83
C VAL A 150 18.27 18.32 -9.21
N PHE A 151 17.54 18.97 -10.10
CA PHE A 151 16.24 18.48 -10.57
C PHE A 151 16.40 17.18 -11.37
N ASP A 152 17.42 17.08 -12.20
CA ASP A 152 17.75 15.85 -12.94
C ASP A 152 18.02 14.68 -11.97
N ARG A 153 18.79 14.91 -10.91
CA ARG A 153 19.06 13.88 -9.87
C ARG A 153 17.83 13.49 -9.09
N ILE A 154 16.93 14.43 -8.81
CA ILE A 154 15.64 14.14 -8.17
C ILE A 154 14.82 13.24 -9.10
N ASP A 155 14.76 13.56 -10.40
CA ASP A 155 13.98 12.81 -11.38
C ASP A 155 14.53 11.40 -11.62
N GLU A 156 15.84 11.21 -11.65
CA GLU A 156 16.49 9.89 -11.73
C GLU A 156 16.13 8.98 -10.55
N ARG A 157 15.88 9.55 -9.35
CA ARG A 157 15.59 8.82 -8.11
C ARG A 157 14.11 8.76 -7.75
N ARG A 158 13.22 9.27 -8.59
CA ARG A 158 11.76 9.35 -8.33
C ARG A 158 11.05 8.01 -8.42
N SER A 159 11.60 7.03 -9.10
CA SER A 159 10.94 5.76 -9.34
C SER A 159 11.80 4.58 -8.96
N GLN A 160 11.16 3.56 -8.39
CA GLN A 160 11.81 2.31 -8.03
C GLN A 160 10.87 1.14 -8.29
N ALA A 161 11.41 0.10 -8.94
CA ALA A 161 10.79 -1.23 -8.95
C ALA A 161 11.44 -2.10 -7.88
N ALA A 162 10.63 -2.83 -7.11
CA ALA A 162 11.11 -3.69 -6.03
C ALA A 162 10.29 -4.98 -5.95
N PHE A 163 10.88 -6.02 -5.36
CA PHE A 163 10.13 -7.21 -4.98
C PHE A 163 9.17 -6.89 -3.83
N LEU A 164 8.00 -7.53 -3.87
CA LEU A 164 6.96 -7.39 -2.86
C LEU A 164 6.73 -8.74 -2.20
N ALA A 165 6.81 -8.78 -0.87
CA ALA A 165 6.28 -9.88 -0.07
C ALA A 165 5.07 -9.38 0.71
N MET A 166 3.99 -10.16 0.74
CA MET A 166 2.80 -9.79 1.46
C MET A 166 2.12 -10.98 2.13
N ALA A 167 1.45 -10.70 3.24
CA ALA A 167 0.62 -11.67 3.94
C ALA A 167 -0.62 -10.97 4.51
N GLY A 168 -1.70 -11.70 4.64
CA GLY A 168 -2.93 -11.14 5.17
C GLY A 168 -3.95 -12.21 5.53
N ILE A 169 -5.07 -11.71 6.02
CA ILE A 169 -6.24 -12.52 6.32
C ILE A 169 -7.48 -11.82 5.81
N GLN A 170 -8.40 -12.55 5.22
CA GLN A 170 -9.71 -12.02 4.85
C GLN A 170 -10.84 -12.82 5.47
N ALA A 171 -11.91 -12.13 5.83
CA ALA A 171 -13.18 -12.70 6.26
C ALA A 171 -14.22 -12.46 5.17
N GLN A 172 -14.81 -13.54 4.62
CA GLN A 172 -15.76 -13.44 3.52
C GLN A 172 -17.21 -13.56 3.99
N PHE A 173 -18.05 -12.65 3.53
CA PHE A 173 -19.49 -12.57 3.79
C PHE A 173 -20.22 -12.47 2.45
N HIS A 174 -20.63 -13.58 1.88
CA HIS A 174 -21.23 -13.64 0.54
C HIS A 174 -20.30 -13.02 -0.52
N ARG A 175 -20.74 -11.91 -1.12
CA ARG A 175 -19.99 -11.17 -2.13
C ARG A 175 -18.99 -10.15 -1.57
N THR A 176 -19.03 -9.91 -0.26
CA THR A 176 -18.16 -8.95 0.40
C THR A 176 -17.10 -9.67 1.20
N ALA A 177 -15.86 -9.22 1.15
CA ALA A 177 -14.80 -9.66 2.03
C ALA A 177 -14.16 -8.46 2.71
N VAL A 178 -13.94 -8.55 4.02
CA VAL A 178 -13.13 -7.61 4.78
C VAL A 178 -11.75 -8.22 4.95
N PHE A 179 -10.70 -7.46 4.78
CA PHE A 179 -9.35 -7.99 4.89
C PHE A 179 -8.43 -7.06 5.68
N PHE A 180 -7.38 -7.65 6.20
CA PHE A 180 -6.21 -6.99 6.74
C PHE A 180 -4.97 -7.62 6.12
N GLN A 181 -4.00 -6.79 5.72
CA GLN A 181 -2.76 -7.24 5.11
C GLN A 181 -1.57 -6.41 5.54
N ALA A 182 -0.42 -7.06 5.56
CA ALA A 182 0.88 -6.44 5.69
C ALA A 182 1.71 -6.78 4.46
N SER A 183 2.48 -5.82 3.99
CA SER A 183 3.42 -6.04 2.90
C SER A 183 4.73 -5.31 3.15
N VAL A 184 5.80 -5.85 2.59
CA VAL A 184 7.15 -5.30 2.71
C VAL A 184 7.86 -5.40 1.36
N ALA A 185 8.65 -4.40 1.06
CA ALA A 185 9.54 -4.40 -0.07
C ALA A 185 10.87 -3.74 0.29
N PRO A 186 12.01 -4.28 -0.19
CA PRO A 186 13.30 -3.61 -0.03
C PRO A 186 13.28 -2.29 -0.78
N ALA A 187 13.84 -1.27 -0.18
CA ALA A 187 14.19 -0.03 -0.87
C ALA A 187 15.64 -0.09 -1.35
N SER A 188 15.98 0.76 -2.30
CA SER A 188 17.33 0.89 -2.85
C SER A 188 17.90 2.25 -2.51
N SER A 189 19.21 2.33 -2.29
CA SER A 189 19.95 3.59 -2.10
C SER A 189 19.81 4.59 -3.27
N SER A 190 19.40 4.09 -4.42
CA SER A 190 19.06 4.92 -5.57
C SER A 190 17.65 5.51 -5.52
N PHE A 191 16.83 5.14 -4.53
CA PHE A 191 15.48 5.68 -4.38
C PHE A 191 15.47 6.87 -3.42
N LEU A 192 14.63 7.87 -3.72
CA LEU A 192 14.61 9.12 -2.97
C LEU A 192 14.21 8.95 -1.50
N LEU A 193 13.43 7.92 -1.17
CA LEU A 193 13.01 7.63 0.21
C LEU A 193 13.99 6.76 1.03
N GLY A 194 15.21 6.54 0.53
CA GLY A 194 16.30 5.94 1.31
C GLY A 194 16.48 4.43 1.13
N ASP A 195 17.36 3.87 1.96
CA ASP A 195 17.95 2.52 1.83
C ASP A 195 17.24 1.43 2.59
N SER A 196 16.18 1.74 3.33
CA SER A 196 15.50 0.79 4.19
C SER A 196 14.24 0.20 3.55
N SER A 197 13.73 -0.86 4.15
CA SER A 197 12.51 -1.52 3.67
C SER A 197 11.29 -0.59 3.80
N LEU A 198 10.44 -0.61 2.78
CA LEU A 198 9.11 0.00 2.81
C LEU A 198 8.13 -1.04 3.37
N GLY A 199 7.43 -0.70 4.44
CA GLY A 199 6.39 -1.51 5.06
C GLY A 199 5.01 -0.90 4.84
N PHE A 200 3.98 -1.73 4.71
CA PHE A 200 2.60 -1.27 4.58
C PHE A 200 1.67 -2.16 5.40
N PHE A 201 0.80 -1.54 6.19
CA PHE A 201 -0.24 -2.19 6.96
C PHE A 201 -1.57 -1.63 6.51
N GLU A 202 -2.40 -2.45 5.90
CA GLU A 202 -3.61 -2.01 5.21
C GLU A 202 -4.81 -2.86 5.61
N ALA A 203 -5.96 -2.24 5.69
CA ALA A 203 -7.24 -2.90 5.84
C ALA A 203 -8.21 -2.39 4.79
N GLY A 204 -9.17 -3.21 4.39
CA GLY A 204 -10.10 -2.82 3.36
C GLY A 204 -11.27 -3.76 3.19
N VAL A 205 -12.05 -3.45 2.17
CA VAL A 205 -13.23 -4.21 1.77
C VAL A 205 -13.14 -4.54 0.29
N ARG A 206 -13.42 -5.78 -0.05
CA ARG A 206 -13.52 -6.30 -1.42
C ARG A 206 -14.96 -6.69 -1.72
N TYR A 207 -15.41 -6.42 -2.93
CA TYR A 207 -16.72 -6.83 -3.40
C TYR A 207 -16.61 -7.62 -4.70
N ASN A 208 -17.30 -8.73 -4.77
CA ASN A 208 -17.39 -9.58 -5.97
C ASN A 208 -18.50 -9.09 -6.88
N PHE A 209 -18.14 -8.48 -8.01
CA PHE A 209 -19.09 -7.97 -9.00
C PHE A 209 -19.55 -9.02 -10.01
N SER A 210 -18.76 -10.06 -10.23
CA SER A 210 -19.10 -11.13 -11.15
C SER A 210 -19.58 -12.35 -10.39
N GLY A 211 -20.80 -12.78 -10.65
CA GLY A 211 -21.15 -14.18 -10.46
C GLY A 211 -20.38 -14.96 -11.52
N ALA A 212 -19.20 -15.45 -11.16
CA ALA A 212 -18.33 -16.15 -12.06
C ALA A 212 -18.92 -17.51 -12.41
N ARG A 213 -19.78 -17.55 -13.40
CA ARG A 213 -20.09 -18.69 -14.23
C ARG A 213 -20.63 -18.19 -15.57
N GLU A 214 -19.81 -17.64 -16.42
CA GLU A 214 -19.94 -17.98 -17.82
C GLU A 214 -19.29 -19.34 -17.99
N GLY A 215 -20.13 -20.37 -17.90
CA GLY A 215 -19.75 -21.71 -18.29
C GLY A 215 -19.43 -21.65 -19.77
N ILE A 216 -18.17 -21.70 -20.10
CA ILE A 216 -17.73 -22.16 -21.40
C ILE A 216 -18.09 -23.65 -21.40
N ARG A 217 -19.20 -23.98 -22.03
CA ARG A 217 -19.55 -25.31 -22.47
C ARG A 217 -18.82 -25.65 -23.75
#